data_babc27d3ad3b8defdf15467e2789759a
#
_entry.id   babc27d3ad3b8defdf15467e2789759a
#
_cell.length_a   1.000
_cell.length_b   1.000
_cell.length_c   1.000
_cell.angle_alpha   90.00
_cell.angle_beta   90.00
_cell.angle_gamma   90.00
#
_symmetry.space_group_name_H-M   'P 1'
#
loop_
_entity.id
_entity.type
_entity.pdbx_description
1 polymer ?
#
loop_
_entity_poly.entity_id
_entity_poly.type
_entity_poly.pdbx_seq_one_letter_code
_entity_poly.pdbx_strand_id
1 'polypeptide(L)'
;MSDHKEMLGTAPIGKLLFTLAVPTVVAQLINMLYNIVDRIYIGHIPGNGSLALTGVGVCMPIIMIISAFAALIASGGAPKASISIGKGDNDSAEKIMGGCFSLQLIISAILTAVLLIWNKDLLLMFGASENTIGFANDYMNIYAIGTVFVQLTLGMGAFITAQGYTKTSMITVLIGAVSNIILDPIFIFGFKMGVKGAALATILSQAISCVWVLLFLCGKKSYLKLKKQNFRIDGKLVFPCIALGAATFIMQSSESVISVCFNSSLLKYGGDIAVGAMTILTSVMQFAMLPMQGIAQGAQPILSYNFGAKNTERVKKTYKLLLVSCLTYSFIIWGAIMLFPQMFAGIFTPDTSLIAFTATALRIYCGVICIFGIQIACQMTFVSIGNAPCSIIVAIVRKFVLLLPLIYIMPQLIADKTMGVYTAEPVADLIAVTFTAILFTVQFKKALKSSTIENLKETTQ
;
A
#
# COMPACT_ATOMS: atom_id res chain seq x y z
N MET A 1 16.20 9.13 24.50
CA MET A 1 15.90 7.87 23.77
C MET A 1 14.74 7.08 24.36
N SER A 2 14.45 7.24 25.66
CA SER A 2 13.22 6.68 26.30
C SER A 2 11.93 7.33 25.80
N ASP A 3 11.95 8.61 25.43
CA ASP A 3 10.78 9.42 25.12
C ASP A 3 9.82 8.86 24.07
N HIS A 4 10.31 8.33 22.94
CA HIS A 4 9.42 7.80 21.88
C HIS A 4 8.75 6.47 22.26
N LYS A 5 9.45 5.60 22.97
CA LYS A 5 8.88 4.35 23.49
C LYS A 5 7.83 4.66 24.55
N GLU A 6 8.15 5.52 25.49
CA GLU A 6 7.22 5.97 26.54
C GLU A 6 6.01 6.69 25.94
N MET A 7 6.21 7.49 24.89
CA MET A 7 5.15 8.18 24.18
C MET A 7 4.09 7.22 23.62
N LEU A 8 4.48 6.08 23.03
CA LEU A 8 3.53 5.09 22.50
C LEU A 8 2.68 4.45 23.60
N GLY A 9 3.24 4.28 24.80
CA GLY A 9 2.57 3.67 25.94
C GLY A 9 1.80 4.65 26.84
N THR A 10 2.17 5.94 26.88
CA THR A 10 1.68 6.86 27.92
C THR A 10 0.95 8.08 27.37
N ALA A 11 1.32 8.59 26.17
CA ALA A 11 0.73 9.80 25.63
C ALA A 11 -0.79 9.68 25.40
N PRO A 12 -1.56 10.80 25.47
CA PRO A 12 -2.98 10.81 25.13
C PRO A 12 -3.22 10.31 23.70
N ILE A 13 -4.08 9.29 23.53
CA ILE A 13 -4.23 8.53 22.28
C ILE A 13 -4.65 9.43 21.12
N GLY A 14 -5.55 10.39 21.33
CA GLY A 14 -6.02 11.30 20.28
C GLY A 14 -4.89 12.16 19.73
N LYS A 15 -4.09 12.79 20.60
CA LYS A 15 -2.92 13.57 20.21
C LYS A 15 -1.86 12.71 19.56
N LEU A 16 -1.63 11.53 20.10
CA LEU A 16 -0.66 10.57 19.58
C LEU A 16 -1.03 10.09 18.18
N LEU A 17 -2.28 9.66 17.97
CA LEU A 17 -2.76 9.24 16.65
C LEU A 17 -2.62 10.37 15.63
N PHE A 18 -3.03 11.59 15.97
CA PHE A 18 -2.89 12.74 15.07
C PHE A 18 -1.43 13.01 14.72
N THR A 19 -0.53 12.99 15.72
CA THR A 19 0.91 13.23 15.53
C THR A 19 1.56 12.19 14.63
N LEU A 20 1.09 10.93 14.68
CA LEU A 20 1.64 9.84 13.86
C LEU A 20 0.94 9.72 12.50
N ALA A 21 -0.37 9.98 12.42
CA ALA A 21 -1.15 9.84 11.20
C ALA A 21 -0.91 10.98 10.20
N VAL A 22 -0.75 12.22 10.66
CA VAL A 22 -0.54 13.35 9.74
C VAL A 22 0.71 13.17 8.86
N PRO A 23 1.90 12.83 9.41
CA PRO A 23 3.06 12.58 8.55
C PRO A 23 2.87 11.41 7.58
N THR A 24 2.17 10.33 7.99
CA THR A 24 1.91 9.19 7.10
C THR A 24 0.94 9.54 5.97
N VAL A 25 -0.11 10.33 6.25
CA VAL A 25 -1.02 10.85 5.21
C VAL A 25 -0.26 11.75 4.24
N VAL A 26 0.54 12.68 4.75
CA VAL A 26 1.37 13.58 3.91
C VAL A 26 2.34 12.76 3.05
N ALA A 27 2.97 11.72 3.59
CA ALA A 27 3.85 10.84 2.83
C ALA A 27 3.11 10.16 1.66
N GLN A 28 1.88 9.67 1.88
CA GLN A 28 1.07 9.07 0.81
C GLN A 28 0.73 10.09 -0.29
N LEU A 29 0.38 11.32 0.08
CA LEU A 29 0.09 12.38 -0.88
C LEU A 29 1.34 12.78 -1.68
N ILE A 30 2.49 12.92 -1.04
CA ILE A 30 3.77 13.21 -1.71
C ILE A 30 4.09 12.09 -2.70
N ASN A 31 3.93 10.83 -2.29
CA ASN A 31 4.18 9.66 -3.14
C ASN A 31 3.29 9.67 -4.40
N MET A 32 2.02 10.03 -4.26
CA MET A 32 1.12 10.17 -5.40
C MET A 32 1.54 11.32 -6.31
N LEU A 33 1.85 12.48 -5.74
CA LEU A 33 2.21 13.68 -6.52
C LEU A 33 3.47 13.44 -7.36
N TYR A 34 4.52 12.84 -6.78
CA TYR A 34 5.74 12.61 -7.55
C TYR A 34 5.51 11.61 -8.71
N ASN A 35 4.66 10.58 -8.51
CA ASN A 35 4.29 9.66 -9.60
C ASN A 35 3.57 10.37 -10.76
N ILE A 36 2.77 11.39 -10.46
CA ILE A 36 2.10 12.21 -11.48
C ILE A 36 3.14 13.05 -12.23
N VAL A 37 4.06 13.69 -11.52
CA VAL A 37 5.10 14.54 -12.10
C VAL A 37 6.03 13.73 -13.01
N ASP A 38 6.47 12.54 -12.56
CA ASP A 38 7.29 11.62 -13.36
C ASP A 38 6.60 11.27 -14.71
N ARG A 39 5.30 10.93 -14.66
CA ARG A 39 4.52 10.65 -15.87
C ARG A 39 4.38 11.88 -16.80
N ILE A 40 4.27 13.09 -16.24
CA ILE A 40 4.26 14.31 -17.01
C ILE A 40 5.58 14.47 -17.77
N TYR A 41 6.71 14.28 -17.11
CA TYR A 41 8.01 14.39 -17.77
C TYR A 41 8.19 13.34 -18.87
N ILE A 42 7.82 12.07 -18.63
CA ILE A 42 7.86 10.99 -19.62
C ILE A 42 6.99 11.34 -20.84
N GLY A 43 5.78 11.84 -20.61
CA GLY A 43 4.84 12.23 -21.66
C GLY A 43 5.33 13.40 -22.53
N HIS A 44 6.25 14.22 -22.02
CA HIS A 44 6.83 15.34 -22.74
C HIS A 44 8.17 15.03 -23.42
N ILE A 45 8.59 13.76 -23.50
CA ILE A 45 9.78 13.34 -24.26
C ILE A 45 9.60 13.71 -25.74
N PRO A 46 10.53 14.49 -26.34
CA PRO A 46 10.39 14.95 -27.72
C PRO A 46 10.26 13.78 -28.72
N GLY A 47 9.30 13.86 -29.61
CA GLY A 47 9.06 12.89 -30.68
C GLY A 47 8.30 11.63 -30.30
N ASN A 48 8.49 11.08 -29.11
CA ASN A 48 7.97 9.76 -28.71
C ASN A 48 7.26 9.75 -27.35
N GLY A 49 6.90 10.89 -26.79
CA GLY A 49 6.35 11.01 -25.43
C GLY A 49 5.12 10.11 -25.18
N SER A 50 4.19 10.05 -26.11
CA SER A 50 2.99 9.19 -25.99
C SER A 50 3.32 7.70 -25.98
N LEU A 51 4.21 7.25 -26.87
CA LEU A 51 4.67 5.85 -26.92
C LEU A 51 5.50 5.49 -25.69
N ALA A 52 6.35 6.42 -25.24
CA ALA A 52 7.15 6.29 -24.02
C ALA A 52 6.27 6.14 -22.78
N LEU A 53 5.27 7.02 -22.65
CA LEU A 53 4.31 6.96 -21.53
C LEU A 53 3.50 5.66 -21.53
N THR A 54 3.06 5.21 -22.70
CA THR A 54 2.36 3.93 -22.85
C THR A 54 3.29 2.76 -22.50
N GLY A 55 4.54 2.78 -22.97
CA GLY A 55 5.54 1.75 -22.64
C GLY A 55 5.82 1.65 -21.14
N VAL A 56 6.02 2.78 -20.48
CA VAL A 56 6.19 2.80 -19.01
C VAL A 56 4.91 2.37 -18.29
N GLY A 57 3.74 2.71 -18.84
CA GLY A 57 2.45 2.23 -18.33
C GLY A 57 2.35 0.70 -18.27
N VAL A 58 2.87 0.01 -19.26
CA VAL A 58 2.93 -1.48 -19.29
C VAL A 58 3.85 -2.05 -18.20
N CYS A 59 4.83 -1.30 -17.73
CA CYS A 59 5.69 -1.72 -16.61
C CYS A 59 4.98 -1.67 -15.25
N MET A 60 3.90 -0.90 -15.11
CA MET A 60 3.25 -0.65 -13.81
C MET A 60 2.78 -1.92 -13.09
N PRO A 61 2.13 -2.92 -13.73
CA PRO A 61 1.76 -4.16 -13.04
C PRO A 61 2.97 -4.89 -12.47
N ILE A 62 4.10 -4.91 -13.17
CA ILE A 62 5.34 -5.54 -12.71
C ILE A 62 5.90 -4.78 -11.50
N ILE A 63 5.92 -3.45 -11.55
CA ILE A 63 6.36 -2.58 -10.45
C ILE A 63 5.46 -2.77 -9.22
N MET A 64 4.15 -2.93 -9.41
CA MET A 64 3.23 -3.25 -8.31
C MET A 64 3.52 -4.60 -7.67
N ILE A 65 3.86 -5.63 -8.45
CA ILE A 65 4.26 -6.93 -7.92
C ILE A 65 5.57 -6.81 -7.13
N ILE A 66 6.57 -6.07 -7.63
CA ILE A 66 7.81 -5.80 -6.90
C ILE A 66 7.50 -5.12 -5.55
N SER A 67 6.65 -4.10 -5.56
CA SER A 67 6.23 -3.40 -4.35
C SER A 67 5.44 -4.30 -3.39
N ALA A 68 4.66 -5.25 -3.92
CA ALA A 68 3.94 -6.23 -3.10
C ALA A 68 4.90 -7.15 -2.33
N PHE A 69 6.04 -7.54 -2.92
CA PHE A 69 7.06 -8.30 -2.20
C PHE A 69 7.73 -7.48 -1.09
N ALA A 70 7.96 -6.18 -1.30
CA ALA A 70 8.42 -5.30 -0.24
C ALA A 70 7.38 -5.20 0.89
N ALA A 71 6.11 -5.04 0.51
CA ALA A 71 5.00 -4.96 1.46
C ALA A 71 4.78 -6.28 2.22
N LEU A 72 5.03 -7.44 1.61
CA LEU A 72 5.00 -8.75 2.28
C LEU A 72 5.87 -8.76 3.53
N ILE A 73 7.08 -8.24 3.43
CA ILE A 73 8.03 -8.22 4.55
C ILE A 73 7.75 -7.06 5.49
N ALA A 74 7.46 -5.89 4.94
CA ALA A 74 7.21 -4.65 5.70
C ALA A 74 5.98 -4.75 6.60
N SER A 75 4.83 -5.13 6.03
CA SER A 75 3.55 -5.16 6.76
C SER A 75 3.45 -6.30 7.77
N GLY A 76 4.32 -7.30 7.68
CA GLY A 76 4.41 -8.36 8.69
C GLY A 76 5.52 -8.13 9.71
N GLY A 77 6.71 -7.74 9.26
CA GLY A 77 7.88 -7.54 10.11
C GLY A 77 7.75 -6.35 11.04
N ALA A 78 7.30 -5.21 10.53
CA ALA A 78 7.18 -3.98 11.29
C ALA A 78 6.19 -4.09 12.49
N PRO A 79 4.97 -4.61 12.34
CA PRO A 79 4.07 -4.85 13.48
C PRO A 79 4.64 -5.84 14.48
N LYS A 80 5.26 -6.94 14.03
CA LYS A 80 5.89 -7.93 14.91
C LYS A 80 7.02 -7.33 15.74
N ALA A 81 7.88 -6.52 15.12
CA ALA A 81 8.92 -5.80 15.83
C ALA A 81 8.33 -4.82 16.86
N SER A 82 7.26 -4.07 16.50
CA SER A 82 6.58 -3.16 17.43
C SER A 82 5.92 -3.88 18.62
N ILE A 83 5.34 -5.07 18.40
CA ILE A 83 4.83 -5.93 19.47
C ILE A 83 5.97 -6.36 20.40
N SER A 84 7.13 -6.77 19.85
CA SER A 84 8.30 -7.15 20.65
C SER A 84 8.84 -5.97 21.48
N ILE A 85 8.86 -4.75 20.92
CA ILE A 85 9.21 -3.53 21.65
C ILE A 85 8.23 -3.32 22.82
N GLY A 86 6.93 -3.51 22.59
CA GLY A 86 5.89 -3.39 23.61
C GLY A 86 6.06 -4.39 24.76
N LYS A 87 6.52 -5.62 24.45
CA LYS A 87 6.89 -6.66 25.44
C LYS A 87 8.17 -6.34 26.19
N GLY A 88 8.94 -5.34 25.78
CA GLY A 88 10.27 -5.05 26.32
C GLY A 88 11.39 -5.88 25.73
N ASP A 89 11.10 -6.77 24.77
CA ASP A 89 12.05 -7.67 24.10
C ASP A 89 12.65 -6.99 22.86
N ASN A 90 13.61 -6.12 23.10
CA ASN A 90 14.29 -5.38 22.04
C ASN A 90 15.21 -6.27 21.19
N ASP A 91 15.76 -7.32 21.78
CA ASP A 91 16.64 -8.27 21.08
C ASP A 91 15.89 -9.01 19.98
N SER A 92 14.72 -9.55 20.32
CA SER A 92 13.84 -10.16 19.31
C SER A 92 13.39 -9.15 18.25
N ALA A 93 13.08 -7.91 18.61
CA ALA A 93 12.70 -6.87 17.66
C ALA A 93 13.84 -6.55 16.66
N GLU A 94 15.09 -6.44 17.15
CA GLU A 94 16.26 -6.23 16.30
C GLU A 94 16.56 -7.45 15.41
N LYS A 95 16.38 -8.68 15.91
CA LYS A 95 16.51 -9.92 15.13
C LYS A 95 15.45 -10.01 14.03
N ILE A 96 14.19 -9.65 14.32
CA ILE A 96 13.13 -9.57 13.32
C ILE A 96 13.52 -8.59 12.22
N MET A 97 13.96 -7.38 12.57
CA MET A 97 14.37 -6.36 11.61
C MET A 97 15.57 -6.82 10.77
N GLY A 98 16.59 -7.40 11.38
CA GLY A 98 17.77 -7.92 10.68
C GLY A 98 17.44 -9.10 9.76
N GLY A 99 16.62 -10.05 10.20
CA GLY A 99 16.14 -11.17 9.38
C GLY A 99 15.28 -10.72 8.20
N CYS A 100 14.39 -9.73 8.41
CA CYS A 100 13.62 -9.10 7.34
C CYS A 100 14.51 -8.36 6.33
N PHE A 101 15.55 -7.66 6.78
CA PHE A 101 16.53 -7.03 5.91
C PHE A 101 17.22 -8.04 5.00
N SER A 102 17.72 -9.15 5.57
CA SER A 102 18.39 -10.20 4.78
C SER A 102 17.42 -10.87 3.80
N LEU A 103 16.18 -11.12 4.23
CA LEU A 103 15.17 -11.70 3.35
C LEU A 103 14.83 -10.78 2.18
N GLN A 104 14.74 -9.46 2.41
CA GLN A 104 14.52 -8.50 1.34
C GLN A 104 15.68 -8.43 0.34
N LEU A 105 16.93 -8.57 0.80
CA LEU A 105 18.08 -8.70 -0.09
C LEU A 105 17.98 -9.92 -0.98
N ILE A 106 17.60 -11.06 -0.42
CA ILE A 106 17.40 -12.31 -1.19
C ILE A 106 16.27 -12.15 -2.20
N ILE A 107 15.12 -11.64 -1.77
CA ILE A 107 13.97 -11.40 -2.65
C ILE A 107 14.35 -10.43 -3.77
N SER A 108 15.04 -9.35 -3.46
CA SER A 108 15.47 -8.37 -4.47
C SER A 108 16.42 -8.99 -5.49
N ALA A 109 17.36 -9.84 -5.06
CA ALA A 109 18.27 -10.54 -5.97
C ALA A 109 17.51 -11.51 -6.90
N ILE A 110 16.54 -12.26 -6.36
CA ILE A 110 15.69 -13.15 -7.14
C ILE A 110 14.86 -12.35 -8.14
N LEU A 111 14.19 -11.28 -7.70
CA LEU A 111 13.39 -10.43 -8.57
C LEU A 111 14.23 -9.78 -9.67
N THR A 112 15.42 -9.28 -9.34
CA THR A 112 16.35 -8.72 -10.33
C THR A 112 16.74 -9.78 -11.36
N ALA A 113 17.09 -10.99 -10.95
CA ALA A 113 17.45 -12.09 -11.86
C ALA A 113 16.26 -12.46 -12.77
N VAL A 114 15.07 -12.64 -12.21
CA VAL A 114 13.85 -12.94 -12.97
C VAL A 114 13.55 -11.86 -13.98
N LEU A 115 13.61 -10.59 -13.58
CA LEU A 115 13.33 -9.47 -14.46
C LEU A 115 14.37 -9.33 -15.58
N LEU A 116 15.66 -9.51 -15.29
CA LEU A 116 16.69 -9.40 -16.33
C LEU A 116 16.64 -10.56 -17.35
N ILE A 117 16.22 -11.75 -16.91
CA ILE A 117 16.14 -12.94 -17.78
C ILE A 117 14.86 -12.92 -18.64
N TRP A 118 13.71 -12.64 -18.03
CA TRP A 118 12.40 -12.73 -18.69
C TRP A 118 11.71 -11.38 -18.93
N ASN A 119 12.43 -10.26 -18.89
CA ASN A 119 11.86 -8.92 -18.99
C ASN A 119 10.92 -8.78 -20.20
N LYS A 120 11.42 -9.12 -21.40
CA LYS A 120 10.66 -8.97 -22.63
C LYS A 120 9.39 -9.83 -22.65
N ASP A 121 9.47 -11.08 -22.19
CA ASP A 121 8.33 -12.00 -22.17
C ASP A 121 7.27 -11.53 -21.19
N LEU A 122 7.67 -11.07 -20.01
CA LEU A 122 6.77 -10.49 -19.02
C LEU A 122 6.08 -9.24 -19.57
N LEU A 123 6.80 -8.32 -20.18
CA LEU A 123 6.23 -7.11 -20.75
C LEU A 123 5.23 -7.41 -21.86
N LEU A 124 5.52 -8.37 -22.74
CA LEU A 124 4.58 -8.83 -23.78
C LEU A 124 3.33 -9.45 -23.15
N MET A 125 3.49 -10.26 -22.11
CA MET A 125 2.37 -10.85 -21.37
C MET A 125 1.47 -9.80 -20.71
N PHE A 126 2.06 -8.68 -20.27
CA PHE A 126 1.31 -7.55 -19.68
C PHE A 126 0.83 -6.52 -20.72
N GLY A 127 0.96 -6.80 -22.02
CA GLY A 127 0.30 -6.04 -23.08
C GLY A 127 1.19 -5.03 -23.81
N ALA A 128 2.52 -5.20 -23.76
CA ALA A 128 3.42 -4.41 -24.62
C ALA A 128 3.19 -4.76 -26.11
N SER A 129 3.06 -3.73 -26.94
CA SER A 129 3.00 -3.86 -28.40
C SER A 129 4.39 -3.74 -29.02
N GLU A 130 4.51 -4.08 -30.32
CA GLU A 130 5.76 -3.89 -31.08
C GLU A 130 6.30 -2.46 -30.99
N ASN A 131 5.44 -1.46 -30.92
CA ASN A 131 5.82 -0.05 -30.84
C ASN A 131 6.23 0.39 -29.43
N THR A 132 5.77 -0.28 -28.37
CA THR A 132 5.98 0.13 -26.98
C THR A 132 7.00 -0.74 -26.26
N ILE A 133 7.26 -1.97 -26.75
CA ILE A 133 8.15 -2.93 -26.09
C ILE A 133 9.58 -2.39 -25.91
N GLY A 134 10.09 -1.60 -26.87
CA GLY A 134 11.41 -0.99 -26.78
C GLY A 134 11.52 -0.05 -25.58
N PHE A 135 10.55 0.85 -25.40
CA PHE A 135 10.51 1.79 -24.28
C PHE A 135 10.31 1.08 -22.95
N ALA A 136 9.39 0.12 -22.91
CA ALA A 136 9.11 -0.67 -21.71
C ALA A 136 10.35 -1.48 -21.27
N ASN A 137 11.03 -2.13 -22.22
CA ASN A 137 12.23 -2.93 -21.95
C ASN A 137 13.41 -2.06 -21.46
N ASP A 138 13.61 -0.89 -22.08
CA ASP A 138 14.63 0.08 -21.67
C ASP A 138 14.40 0.59 -20.24
N TYR A 139 13.15 0.90 -19.89
CA TYR A 139 12.78 1.31 -18.54
C TYR A 139 13.01 0.18 -17.54
N MET A 140 12.46 -1.00 -17.84
CA MET A 140 12.40 -2.12 -16.89
C MET A 140 13.77 -2.74 -16.64
N ASN A 141 14.68 -2.76 -17.61
CA ASN A 141 16.05 -3.24 -17.40
C ASN A 141 16.81 -2.41 -16.38
N ILE A 142 16.67 -1.08 -16.43
CA ILE A 142 17.30 -0.18 -15.45
C ILE A 142 16.60 -0.33 -14.10
N TYR A 143 15.26 -0.37 -14.08
CA TYR A 143 14.48 -0.54 -12.87
C TYR A 143 14.81 -1.86 -12.16
N ALA A 144 15.00 -2.96 -12.90
CA ALA A 144 15.36 -4.27 -12.38
C ALA A 144 16.65 -4.22 -11.55
N ILE A 145 17.69 -3.53 -12.03
CA ILE A 145 18.97 -3.37 -11.31
C ILE A 145 18.76 -2.63 -9.99
N GLY A 146 17.85 -1.64 -9.98
CA GLY A 146 17.54 -0.84 -8.81
C GLY A 146 16.50 -1.44 -7.85
N THR A 147 15.95 -2.60 -8.15
CA THR A 147 14.92 -3.26 -7.32
C THR A 147 15.34 -3.40 -5.86
N VAL A 148 16.62 -3.62 -5.58
CA VAL A 148 17.16 -3.69 -4.22
C VAL A 148 16.91 -2.40 -3.42
N PHE A 149 17.07 -1.24 -4.05
CA PHE A 149 16.83 0.04 -3.37
C PHE A 149 15.35 0.24 -3.08
N VAL A 150 14.48 -0.12 -4.01
CA VAL A 150 13.02 -0.07 -3.83
C VAL A 150 12.60 -0.99 -2.69
N GLN A 151 13.05 -2.24 -2.69
CA GLN A 151 12.75 -3.23 -1.66
C GLN A 151 13.18 -2.74 -0.27
N LEU A 152 14.43 -2.28 -0.14
CA LEU A 152 14.95 -1.82 1.13
C LEU A 152 14.31 -0.51 1.62
N THR A 153 14.05 0.44 0.72
CA THR A 153 13.38 1.70 1.08
C THR A 153 11.98 1.45 1.66
N LEU A 154 11.17 0.68 0.95
CA LEU A 154 9.81 0.36 1.38
C LEU A 154 9.80 -0.53 2.62
N GLY A 155 10.61 -1.58 2.60
CA GLY A 155 10.64 -2.57 3.65
C GLY A 155 11.23 -2.07 4.95
N MET A 156 12.40 -1.47 4.91
CA MET A 156 13.07 -0.96 6.12
C MET A 156 12.43 0.35 6.59
N GLY A 157 11.85 1.15 5.69
CA GLY A 157 11.06 2.34 6.06
C GLY A 157 9.89 2.03 7.00
N ALA A 158 9.25 0.88 6.84
CA ALA A 158 8.18 0.42 7.72
C ALA A 158 8.65 0.20 9.17
N PHE A 159 9.89 -0.23 9.39
CA PHE A 159 10.47 -0.37 10.73
C PHE A 159 10.74 0.99 11.40
N ILE A 160 10.98 2.04 10.62
CA ILE A 160 11.07 3.42 11.16
C ILE A 160 9.69 3.84 11.69
N THR A 161 8.64 3.61 10.91
CA THR A 161 7.24 3.89 11.31
C THR A 161 6.83 3.08 12.53
N ALA A 162 7.19 1.79 12.59
CA ALA A 162 6.86 0.88 13.69
C ALA A 162 7.46 1.31 15.04
N GLN A 163 8.55 2.06 15.01
CA GLN A 163 9.17 2.67 16.20
C GLN A 163 8.50 4.02 16.60
N GLY A 164 7.49 4.48 15.88
CA GLY A 164 6.83 5.77 16.10
C GLY A 164 7.48 6.98 15.40
N TYR A 165 8.55 6.78 14.59
CA TYR A 165 9.24 7.87 13.88
C TYR A 165 8.58 8.20 12.53
N THR A 166 7.26 8.43 12.52
CA THR A 166 6.49 8.69 11.29
C THR A 166 6.94 9.95 10.54
N LYS A 167 7.42 10.98 11.25
CA LYS A 167 8.04 12.17 10.61
C LYS A 167 9.30 11.80 9.83
N THR A 168 10.14 10.94 10.38
CA THR A 168 11.36 10.47 9.69
C THR A 168 11.00 9.63 8.46
N SER A 169 9.97 8.79 8.56
CA SER A 169 9.44 8.03 7.44
C SER A 169 8.88 8.95 6.34
N MET A 170 8.14 9.99 6.70
CA MET A 170 7.69 11.02 5.76
C MET A 170 8.86 11.71 5.05
N ILE A 171 9.91 12.09 5.80
CA ILE A 171 11.12 12.71 5.24
C ILE A 171 11.80 11.76 4.25
N THR A 172 11.80 10.45 4.48
CA THR A 172 12.32 9.46 3.52
C THR A 172 11.61 9.56 2.18
N VAL A 173 10.27 9.63 2.20
CA VAL A 173 9.46 9.76 0.98
C VAL A 173 9.70 11.12 0.31
N LEU A 174 9.81 12.19 1.10
CA LEU A 174 10.09 13.53 0.59
C LEU A 174 11.47 13.60 -0.10
N ILE A 175 12.51 13.00 0.49
CA ILE A 175 13.86 12.92 -0.11
C ILE A 175 13.78 12.21 -1.47
N GLY A 176 13.11 11.06 -1.55
CA GLY A 176 12.93 10.32 -2.80
C GLY A 176 12.18 11.15 -3.85
N ALA A 177 11.05 11.75 -3.46
CA ALA A 177 10.23 12.54 -4.37
C ALA A 177 10.96 13.77 -4.91
N VAL A 178 11.61 14.55 -4.04
CA VAL A 178 12.37 15.75 -4.45
C VAL A 178 13.56 15.37 -5.32
N SER A 179 14.29 14.32 -4.96
CA SER A 179 15.41 13.82 -5.77
C SER A 179 14.93 13.39 -7.15
N ASN A 180 13.83 12.66 -7.25
CA ASN A 180 13.27 12.22 -8.53
C ASN A 180 12.84 13.41 -9.40
N ILE A 181 12.07 14.36 -8.86
CA ILE A 181 11.60 15.56 -9.57
C ILE A 181 12.78 16.40 -10.11
N ILE A 182 13.91 16.42 -9.41
CA ILE A 182 15.12 17.14 -9.86
C ILE A 182 15.89 16.32 -10.90
N LEU A 183 16.04 15.00 -10.71
CA LEU A 183 16.83 14.14 -11.57
C LEU A 183 16.15 13.84 -12.90
N ASP A 184 14.82 13.74 -12.93
CA ASP A 184 14.05 13.46 -14.14
C ASP A 184 14.38 14.43 -15.29
N PRO A 185 14.22 15.77 -15.15
CA PRO A 185 14.52 16.68 -16.25
C PRO A 185 16.00 16.68 -16.64
N ILE A 186 16.90 16.42 -15.69
CA ILE A 186 18.35 16.36 -15.96
C ILE A 186 18.66 15.15 -16.87
N PHE A 187 18.16 13.96 -16.55
CA PHE A 187 18.45 12.76 -17.33
C PHE A 187 17.59 12.66 -18.58
N ILE A 188 16.30 12.99 -18.50
CA ILE A 188 15.38 12.88 -19.64
C ILE A 188 15.76 13.88 -20.72
N PHE A 189 15.87 15.17 -20.37
CA PHE A 189 16.07 16.26 -21.33
C PHE A 189 17.52 16.75 -21.40
N GLY A 190 18.20 16.92 -20.27
CA GLY A 190 19.57 17.42 -20.22
C GLY A 190 20.55 16.44 -20.86
N PHE A 191 20.56 15.21 -20.44
CA PHE A 191 21.39 14.15 -21.05
C PHE A 191 20.71 13.45 -22.24
N LYS A 192 19.48 13.82 -22.59
CA LYS A 192 18.71 13.27 -23.73
C LYS A 192 18.54 11.74 -23.67
N MET A 193 18.47 11.18 -22.46
CA MET A 193 18.34 9.73 -22.25
C MET A 193 16.91 9.23 -22.44
N GLY A 194 15.90 10.12 -22.53
CA GLY A 194 14.50 9.74 -22.69
C GLY A 194 14.02 8.82 -21.56
N VAL A 195 13.37 7.70 -21.92
CA VAL A 195 12.82 6.74 -20.95
C VAL A 195 13.88 6.11 -20.05
N LYS A 196 15.09 5.87 -20.57
CA LYS A 196 16.22 5.39 -19.75
C LYS A 196 16.59 6.39 -18.66
N GLY A 197 16.48 7.69 -18.98
CA GLY A 197 16.72 8.77 -18.03
C GLY A 197 15.70 8.77 -16.89
N ALA A 198 14.42 8.58 -17.18
CA ALA A 198 13.37 8.46 -16.18
C ALA A 198 13.59 7.25 -15.25
N ALA A 199 13.90 6.08 -15.81
CA ALA A 199 14.23 4.91 -15.02
C ALA A 199 15.45 5.13 -14.11
N LEU A 200 16.50 5.74 -14.63
CA LEU A 200 17.73 6.04 -13.88
C LEU A 200 17.46 7.04 -12.74
N ALA A 201 16.68 8.10 -13.01
CA ALA A 201 16.27 9.08 -11.99
C ALA A 201 15.49 8.42 -10.87
N THR A 202 14.52 7.55 -11.21
CA THR A 202 13.73 6.78 -10.25
C THR A 202 14.63 5.91 -9.36
N ILE A 203 15.57 5.15 -9.95
CA ILE A 203 16.45 4.27 -9.18
C ILE A 203 17.43 5.04 -8.31
N LEU A 204 18.01 6.12 -8.79
CA LEU A 204 18.92 6.96 -8.01
C LEU A 204 18.19 7.63 -6.84
N SER A 205 16.97 8.12 -7.04
CA SER A 205 16.17 8.69 -5.96
C SER A 205 15.79 7.64 -4.90
N GLN A 206 15.48 6.42 -5.31
CA GLN A 206 15.29 5.29 -4.39
C GLN A 206 16.59 4.90 -3.67
N ALA A 207 17.73 4.95 -4.34
CA ALA A 207 19.02 4.70 -3.70
C ALA A 207 19.34 5.76 -2.62
N ILE A 208 19.09 7.04 -2.90
CA ILE A 208 19.27 8.14 -1.92
C ILE A 208 18.34 7.91 -0.71
N SER A 209 17.07 7.58 -0.95
CA SER A 209 16.12 7.24 0.13
C SER A 209 16.56 6.01 0.93
N CYS A 210 17.06 4.97 0.24
CA CYS A 210 17.57 3.76 0.88
C CYS A 210 18.75 4.05 1.80
N VAL A 211 19.72 4.83 1.33
CA VAL A 211 20.87 5.27 2.14
C VAL A 211 20.39 6.02 3.39
N TRP A 212 19.44 6.94 3.24
CA TRP A 212 18.86 7.67 4.36
C TRP A 212 18.21 6.73 5.39
N VAL A 213 17.39 5.76 4.94
CA VAL A 213 16.75 4.75 5.80
C VAL A 213 17.80 3.93 6.56
N LEU A 214 18.82 3.44 5.88
CA LEU A 214 19.88 2.62 6.48
C LEU A 214 20.73 3.43 7.48
N LEU A 215 21.10 4.67 7.13
CA LEU A 215 21.82 5.56 8.04
C LEU A 215 21.01 5.85 9.30
N PHE A 216 19.68 6.01 9.18
CA PHE A 216 18.83 6.19 10.36
C PHE A 216 18.79 4.94 11.22
N LEU A 217 18.56 3.74 10.63
CA LEU A 217 18.46 2.48 11.37
C LEU A 217 19.78 2.00 11.96
N CYS A 218 20.91 2.34 11.35
CA CYS A 218 22.24 2.10 11.93
C CYS A 218 22.67 3.18 12.93
N GLY A 219 22.01 4.34 12.91
CA GLY A 219 22.38 5.53 13.66
C GLY A 219 21.97 5.49 15.14
N LYS A 220 22.46 6.49 15.88
CA LYS A 220 22.18 6.62 17.32
C LYS A 220 20.72 7.02 17.62
N LYS A 221 20.02 7.62 16.65
CA LYS A 221 18.63 8.11 16.83
C LYS A 221 17.57 7.01 16.78
N SER A 222 17.85 5.91 16.08
CA SER A 222 16.94 4.75 16.02
C SER A 222 16.96 3.99 17.34
N TYR A 223 15.77 3.60 17.80
CA TYR A 223 15.61 2.76 18.97
C TYR A 223 16.06 1.31 18.68
N LEU A 224 15.55 0.72 17.57
CA LEU A 224 16.04 -0.54 17.05
C LEU A 224 17.22 -0.29 16.13
N LYS A 225 18.30 -1.02 16.33
CA LYS A 225 19.50 -0.88 15.50
C LYS A 225 19.66 -2.05 14.55
N LEU A 226 19.92 -1.71 13.30
CA LEU A 226 20.30 -2.71 12.30
C LEU A 226 21.75 -3.13 12.54
N LYS A 227 21.95 -4.32 13.15
CA LYS A 227 23.24 -4.88 13.52
C LYS A 227 23.58 -6.07 12.63
N LYS A 228 24.81 -6.16 12.14
CA LYS A 228 25.31 -7.27 11.30
C LYS A 228 25.07 -8.66 11.93
N GLN A 229 25.21 -8.76 13.24
CA GLN A 229 24.98 -10.02 13.98
C GLN A 229 23.54 -10.55 13.86
N ASN A 230 22.57 -9.67 13.58
CA ASN A 230 21.15 -9.99 13.46
C ASN A 230 20.72 -10.29 12.03
N PHE A 231 21.63 -10.34 11.05
CA PHE A 231 21.32 -10.63 9.64
C PHE A 231 21.03 -12.10 9.38
N ARG A 232 21.21 -12.96 10.39
CA ARG A 232 20.84 -14.36 10.29
C ARG A 232 19.32 -14.48 10.21
N ILE A 233 18.83 -15.23 9.20
CA ILE A 233 17.41 -15.51 9.06
C ILE A 233 17.03 -16.61 10.05
N ASP A 234 16.36 -16.24 11.12
CA ASP A 234 15.74 -17.19 12.04
C ASP A 234 14.30 -17.45 11.56
N GLY A 235 14.07 -18.65 11.05
CA GLY A 235 12.75 -19.05 10.53
C GLY A 235 11.63 -18.92 11.55
N LYS A 236 11.91 -19.10 12.85
CA LYS A 236 10.90 -18.97 13.92
C LYS A 236 10.43 -17.52 14.09
N LEU A 237 11.28 -16.54 13.80
CA LEU A 237 10.97 -15.12 13.90
C LEU A 237 10.45 -14.56 12.56
N VAL A 238 11.04 -14.98 11.43
CA VAL A 238 10.76 -14.41 10.11
C VAL A 238 9.50 -15.01 9.46
N PHE A 239 9.27 -16.32 9.62
CA PHE A 239 8.10 -16.97 9.02
C PHE A 239 6.75 -16.40 9.50
N PRO A 240 6.54 -16.09 10.80
CA PRO A 240 5.34 -15.38 11.24
C PRO A 240 5.20 -13.97 10.65
N CYS A 241 6.31 -13.30 10.28
CA CYS A 241 6.27 -12.03 9.58
C CYS A 241 5.77 -12.19 8.15
N ILE A 242 6.29 -13.19 7.41
CA ILE A 242 5.82 -13.51 6.06
C ILE A 242 4.33 -13.85 6.09
N ALA A 243 3.90 -14.71 7.02
CA ALA A 243 2.50 -15.09 7.17
C ALA A 243 1.59 -13.87 7.41
N LEU A 244 2.02 -12.93 8.26
CA LEU A 244 1.23 -11.73 8.53
C LEU A 244 1.20 -10.77 7.32
N GLY A 245 2.31 -10.62 6.61
CA GLY A 245 2.41 -9.78 5.43
C GLY A 245 1.71 -10.36 4.19
N ALA A 246 1.43 -11.67 4.17
CA ALA A 246 0.78 -12.34 3.05
C ALA A 246 -0.57 -11.72 2.68
N ALA A 247 -1.33 -11.21 3.65
CA ALA A 247 -2.58 -10.51 3.38
C ALA A 247 -2.38 -9.26 2.51
N THR A 248 -1.38 -8.44 2.84
CA THR A 248 -1.04 -7.23 2.08
C THR A 248 -0.50 -7.58 0.70
N PHE A 249 0.34 -8.61 0.61
CA PHE A 249 0.82 -9.14 -0.66
C PHE A 249 -0.32 -9.59 -1.57
N ILE A 250 -1.26 -10.38 -1.04
CA ILE A 250 -2.45 -10.86 -1.78
C ILE A 250 -3.28 -9.67 -2.26
N MET A 251 -3.54 -8.69 -1.40
CA MET A 251 -4.31 -7.51 -1.77
C MET A 251 -3.65 -6.71 -2.90
N GLN A 252 -2.35 -6.43 -2.81
CA GLN A 252 -1.65 -5.65 -3.84
C GLN A 252 -1.47 -6.42 -5.14
N SER A 253 -1.10 -7.70 -5.07
CA SER A 253 -0.90 -8.53 -6.28
C SER A 253 -2.22 -8.80 -7.01
N SER A 254 -3.35 -8.89 -6.31
CA SER A 254 -4.65 -9.13 -6.92
C SER A 254 -5.19 -7.93 -7.71
N GLU A 255 -4.74 -6.70 -7.42
CA GLU A 255 -5.22 -5.49 -8.11
C GLU A 255 -5.00 -5.55 -9.62
N SER A 256 -3.84 -6.07 -10.07
CA SER A 256 -3.55 -6.22 -11.50
C SER A 256 -4.50 -7.22 -12.17
N VAL A 257 -4.78 -8.36 -11.53
CA VAL A 257 -5.70 -9.38 -12.04
C VAL A 257 -7.13 -8.84 -12.12
N ILE A 258 -7.58 -8.17 -11.07
CA ILE A 258 -8.91 -7.58 -10.96
C ILE A 258 -9.10 -6.49 -12.03
N SER A 259 -8.08 -5.63 -12.25
CA SER A 259 -8.11 -4.60 -13.28
C SER A 259 -8.31 -5.20 -14.68
N VAL A 260 -7.61 -6.29 -15.02
CA VAL A 260 -7.78 -7.01 -16.29
C VAL A 260 -9.19 -7.56 -16.41
N CYS A 261 -9.73 -8.18 -15.35
CA CYS A 261 -11.10 -8.73 -15.36
C CYS A 261 -12.15 -7.63 -15.55
N PHE A 262 -12.03 -6.49 -14.85
CA PHE A 262 -12.90 -5.34 -15.03
C PHE A 262 -12.84 -4.81 -16.47
N ASN A 263 -11.64 -4.53 -16.96
CA ASN A 263 -11.46 -3.97 -18.31
C ASN A 263 -11.99 -4.90 -19.39
N SER A 264 -11.74 -6.21 -19.29
CA SER A 264 -12.26 -7.21 -20.22
C SER A 264 -13.79 -7.27 -20.23
N SER A 265 -14.43 -7.26 -19.05
CA SER A 265 -15.88 -7.24 -18.93
C SER A 265 -16.48 -5.92 -19.42
N LEU A 266 -15.90 -4.79 -19.08
CA LEU A 266 -16.35 -3.47 -19.50
C LEU A 266 -16.22 -3.27 -21.01
N LEU A 267 -15.11 -3.72 -21.61
CA LEU A 267 -14.91 -3.68 -23.06
C LEU A 267 -15.99 -4.48 -23.78
N LYS A 268 -16.32 -5.65 -23.24
CA LYS A 268 -17.37 -6.54 -23.83
C LYS A 268 -18.77 -5.92 -23.80
N TYR A 269 -19.14 -5.22 -22.73
CA TYR A 269 -20.52 -4.74 -22.55
C TYR A 269 -20.71 -3.25 -22.80
N GLY A 270 -19.68 -2.44 -22.62
CA GLY A 270 -19.78 -0.97 -22.72
C GLY A 270 -18.77 -0.31 -23.66
N GLY A 271 -17.87 -1.11 -24.27
CA GLY A 271 -16.86 -0.59 -25.19
C GLY A 271 -15.84 0.32 -24.55
N ASP A 272 -15.16 1.12 -25.38
CA ASP A 272 -14.05 1.97 -24.97
C ASP A 272 -14.43 3.06 -23.96
N ILE A 273 -15.66 3.58 -24.04
CA ILE A 273 -16.17 4.59 -23.11
C ILE A 273 -16.23 4.06 -21.67
N ALA A 274 -16.65 2.80 -21.52
CA ALA A 274 -16.71 2.17 -20.20
C ALA A 274 -15.31 1.90 -19.64
N VAL A 275 -14.37 1.44 -20.47
CA VAL A 275 -12.96 1.26 -20.04
C VAL A 275 -12.33 2.60 -19.69
N GLY A 276 -12.59 3.65 -20.47
CA GLY A 276 -12.14 5.01 -20.16
C GLY A 276 -12.71 5.53 -18.86
N ALA A 277 -14.00 5.33 -18.61
CA ALA A 277 -14.62 5.67 -17.33
C ALA A 277 -13.98 4.89 -16.17
N MET A 278 -13.69 3.58 -16.31
CA MET A 278 -13.04 2.78 -15.26
C MET A 278 -11.67 3.33 -14.88
N THR A 279 -10.91 3.84 -15.83
CA THR A 279 -9.62 4.49 -15.56
C THR A 279 -9.79 5.72 -14.65
N ILE A 280 -10.83 6.51 -14.88
CA ILE A 280 -11.16 7.66 -14.03
C ILE A 280 -11.63 7.18 -12.65
N LEU A 281 -12.51 6.19 -12.59
CA LEU A 281 -13.04 5.63 -11.34
C LEU A 281 -11.91 5.11 -10.44
N THR A 282 -11.00 4.32 -11.00
CA THR A 282 -9.85 3.78 -10.24
C THR A 282 -8.93 4.88 -9.73
N SER A 283 -8.73 5.94 -10.53
CA SER A 283 -7.93 7.09 -10.10
C SER A 283 -8.59 7.86 -8.96
N VAL A 284 -9.90 8.11 -9.04
CA VAL A 284 -10.68 8.74 -7.96
C VAL A 284 -10.65 7.88 -6.69
N MET A 285 -10.84 6.56 -6.82
CA MET A 285 -10.77 5.62 -5.69
C MET A 285 -9.39 5.61 -5.03
N GLN A 286 -8.34 5.55 -5.83
CA GLN A 286 -6.97 5.57 -5.31
C GLN A 286 -6.72 6.84 -4.50
N PHE A 287 -7.12 8.01 -5.04
CA PHE A 287 -7.01 9.28 -4.33
C PHE A 287 -7.82 9.29 -3.02
N ALA A 288 -9.03 8.76 -3.06
CA ALA A 288 -9.91 8.67 -1.89
C ALA A 288 -9.36 7.74 -0.79
N MET A 289 -8.64 6.67 -1.16
CA MET A 289 -8.14 5.68 -0.20
C MET A 289 -6.83 6.09 0.48
N LEU A 290 -5.99 6.93 -0.15
CA LEU A 290 -4.67 7.28 0.38
C LEU A 290 -4.69 7.88 1.80
N PRO A 291 -5.56 8.85 2.14
CA PRO A 291 -5.61 9.39 3.49
C PRO A 291 -6.06 8.36 4.54
N MET A 292 -7.00 7.48 4.21
CA MET A 292 -7.41 6.40 5.12
C MET A 292 -6.27 5.43 5.40
N GLN A 293 -5.52 5.05 4.37
CA GLN A 293 -4.32 4.22 4.52
C GLN A 293 -3.26 4.92 5.39
N GLY A 294 -3.06 6.22 5.20
CA GLY A 294 -2.15 7.02 6.02
C GLY A 294 -2.57 7.05 7.49
N ILE A 295 -3.86 7.24 7.78
CA ILE A 295 -4.40 7.21 9.16
C ILE A 295 -4.17 5.82 9.77
N ALA A 296 -4.46 4.76 9.03
CA ALA A 296 -4.29 3.39 9.49
C ALA A 296 -2.82 3.04 9.77
N GLN A 297 -1.91 3.46 8.90
CA GLN A 297 -0.46 3.29 9.09
C GLN A 297 0.06 4.08 10.31
N GLY A 298 -0.50 5.27 10.58
CA GLY A 298 -0.18 6.04 11.78
C GLY A 298 -0.67 5.40 13.07
N ALA A 299 -1.80 4.67 13.03
CA ALA A 299 -2.34 3.93 14.16
C ALA A 299 -1.58 2.62 14.46
N GLN A 300 -0.96 2.01 13.46
CA GLN A 300 -0.32 0.71 13.55
C GLN A 300 0.72 0.61 14.68
N PRO A 301 1.70 1.52 14.84
CA PRO A 301 2.67 1.43 15.94
C PRO A 301 2.02 1.55 17.32
N ILE A 302 0.94 2.36 17.46
CA ILE A 302 0.22 2.49 18.73
C ILE A 302 -0.47 1.18 19.09
N LEU A 303 -1.18 0.56 18.12
CA LEU A 303 -1.88 -0.71 18.33
C LEU A 303 -0.90 -1.84 18.65
N SER A 304 0.15 -1.99 17.85
CA SER A 304 1.13 -3.08 17.98
C SER A 304 1.93 -2.99 19.29
N TYR A 305 2.42 -1.80 19.62
CA TYR A 305 3.14 -1.56 20.87
C TYR A 305 2.28 -1.88 22.09
N ASN A 306 1.07 -1.28 22.18
CA ASN A 306 0.20 -1.46 23.35
C ASN A 306 -0.35 -2.89 23.44
N PHE A 307 -0.53 -3.59 22.33
CA PHE A 307 -0.86 -5.01 22.33
C PHE A 307 0.28 -5.85 22.90
N GLY A 308 1.53 -5.58 22.50
CA GLY A 308 2.73 -6.20 23.05
C GLY A 308 2.90 -5.92 24.55
N ALA A 309 2.64 -4.67 24.97
CA ALA A 309 2.66 -4.25 26.38
C ALA A 309 1.45 -4.74 27.20
N LYS A 310 0.55 -5.56 26.62
CA LYS A 310 -0.68 -6.08 27.25
C LYS A 310 -1.64 -4.99 27.75
N ASN A 311 -1.54 -3.76 27.25
CA ASN A 311 -2.42 -2.65 27.61
C ASN A 311 -3.67 -2.65 26.74
N THR A 312 -4.60 -3.56 27.05
CA THR A 312 -5.82 -3.80 26.29
C THR A 312 -6.75 -2.58 26.23
N GLU A 313 -6.76 -1.73 27.25
CA GLU A 313 -7.56 -0.50 27.27
C GLU A 313 -7.06 0.51 26.20
N ARG A 314 -5.76 0.68 26.09
CA ARG A 314 -5.20 1.57 25.06
C ARG A 314 -5.43 1.01 23.66
N VAL A 315 -5.32 -0.31 23.48
CA VAL A 315 -5.64 -0.98 22.20
C VAL A 315 -7.08 -0.72 21.80
N LYS A 316 -8.06 -0.90 22.70
CA LYS A 316 -9.49 -0.62 22.45
C LYS A 316 -9.74 0.85 22.09
N LYS A 317 -9.16 1.78 22.86
CA LYS A 317 -9.31 3.22 22.63
C LYS A 317 -8.70 3.64 21.29
N THR A 318 -7.52 3.10 20.95
CA THR A 318 -6.86 3.38 19.65
C THR A 318 -7.70 2.83 18.50
N TYR A 319 -8.18 1.59 18.60
CA TYR A 319 -9.08 1.02 17.58
C TYR A 319 -10.35 1.86 17.38
N LYS A 320 -11.00 2.23 18.49
CA LYS A 320 -12.22 3.07 18.43
C LYS A 320 -11.95 4.40 17.72
N LEU A 321 -10.84 5.05 18.05
CA LEU A 321 -10.48 6.32 17.44
C LEU A 321 -10.12 6.15 15.95
N LEU A 322 -9.36 5.09 15.62
CA LEU A 322 -9.06 4.73 14.21
C LEU A 322 -10.34 4.50 13.41
N LEU A 323 -11.27 3.70 13.97
CA LEU A 323 -12.55 3.40 13.33
C LEU A 323 -13.36 4.67 13.07
N VAL A 324 -13.51 5.52 14.10
CA VAL A 324 -14.24 6.79 13.97
C VAL A 324 -13.57 7.70 12.94
N SER A 325 -12.24 7.83 12.96
CA SER A 325 -11.51 8.68 12.01
C SER A 325 -11.68 8.18 10.57
N CYS A 326 -11.53 6.86 10.33
CA CYS A 326 -11.70 6.28 9.00
C CYS A 326 -13.15 6.38 8.51
N LEU A 327 -14.15 6.14 9.38
CA LEU A 327 -15.56 6.29 9.02
C LEU A 327 -15.93 7.73 8.72
N THR A 328 -15.49 8.68 9.55
CA THR A 328 -15.76 10.11 9.32
C THR A 328 -15.19 10.54 7.96
N TYR A 329 -13.94 10.17 7.67
CA TYR A 329 -13.34 10.45 6.39
C TYR A 329 -14.07 9.76 5.22
N SER A 330 -14.38 8.47 5.37
CA SER A 330 -15.15 7.71 4.36
C SER A 330 -16.49 8.37 4.03
N PHE A 331 -17.18 8.84 5.06
CA PHE A 331 -18.47 9.50 4.89
C PHE A 331 -18.35 10.84 4.18
N ILE A 332 -17.32 11.64 4.51
CA ILE A 332 -17.03 12.93 3.86
C ILE A 332 -16.72 12.72 2.38
N ILE A 333 -15.80 11.80 2.05
CA ILE A 333 -15.42 11.59 0.64
C ILE A 333 -16.55 10.96 -0.18
N TRP A 334 -17.31 10.04 0.42
CA TRP A 334 -18.51 9.47 -0.18
C TRP A 334 -19.52 10.57 -0.51
N GLY A 335 -19.83 11.46 0.45
CA GLY A 335 -20.72 12.59 0.25
C GLY A 335 -20.25 13.52 -0.86
N ALA A 336 -18.95 13.83 -0.91
CA ALA A 336 -18.38 14.66 -1.95
C ALA A 336 -18.53 14.00 -3.35
N ILE A 337 -18.25 12.71 -3.49
CA ILE A 337 -18.41 11.97 -4.76
C ILE A 337 -19.89 11.88 -5.16
N MET A 338 -20.79 11.62 -4.23
CA MET A 338 -22.24 11.52 -4.54
C MET A 338 -22.84 12.85 -4.96
N LEU A 339 -22.42 13.96 -4.34
CA LEU A 339 -22.94 15.31 -4.63
C LEU A 339 -22.31 15.89 -5.90
N PHE A 340 -21.01 15.71 -6.10
CA PHE A 340 -20.24 16.36 -7.16
C PHE A 340 -19.50 15.38 -8.08
N PRO A 341 -20.10 14.27 -8.60
CA PRO A 341 -19.39 13.28 -9.39
C PRO A 341 -18.84 13.84 -10.71
N GLN A 342 -19.52 14.81 -11.31
CA GLN A 342 -19.08 15.47 -12.55
C GLN A 342 -17.81 16.29 -12.35
N MET A 343 -17.63 16.90 -11.16
CA MET A 343 -16.39 17.61 -10.82
C MET A 343 -15.21 16.65 -10.76
N PHE A 344 -15.39 15.51 -10.11
CA PHE A 344 -14.33 14.49 -10.04
C PHE A 344 -13.97 13.92 -11.42
N ALA A 345 -14.98 13.65 -12.27
CA ALA A 345 -14.74 13.17 -13.63
C ALA A 345 -14.07 14.26 -14.49
N GLY A 346 -14.50 15.50 -14.38
CA GLY A 346 -14.00 16.64 -15.15
C GLY A 346 -12.55 17.03 -14.88
N ILE A 347 -11.97 16.57 -13.75
CA ILE A 347 -10.52 16.73 -13.49
C ILE A 347 -9.69 15.95 -14.52
N PHE A 348 -10.21 14.84 -15.03
CA PHE A 348 -9.46 13.90 -15.87
C PHE A 348 -9.71 14.04 -17.37
N THR A 349 -10.84 14.61 -17.77
CA THR A 349 -11.22 14.74 -19.18
C THR A 349 -12.10 15.96 -19.43
N PRO A 350 -11.96 16.62 -20.59
CA PRO A 350 -12.87 17.69 -21.03
C PRO A 350 -14.10 17.14 -21.80
N ASP A 351 -14.13 15.83 -22.13
CA ASP A 351 -15.21 15.21 -22.89
C ASP A 351 -16.49 15.12 -22.05
N THR A 352 -17.50 15.88 -22.43
CA THR A 352 -18.78 15.97 -21.73
C THR A 352 -19.57 14.66 -21.73
N SER A 353 -19.44 13.85 -22.79
CA SER A 353 -20.11 12.56 -22.89
C SER A 353 -19.48 11.54 -21.91
N LEU A 354 -18.15 11.50 -21.86
CA LEU A 354 -17.42 10.67 -20.93
C LEU A 354 -17.62 11.13 -19.47
N ILE A 355 -17.69 12.46 -19.21
CA ILE A 355 -18.00 13.00 -17.89
C ILE A 355 -19.38 12.53 -17.42
N ALA A 356 -20.42 12.65 -18.26
CA ALA A 356 -21.79 12.26 -17.91
C ALA A 356 -21.89 10.75 -17.61
N PHE A 357 -21.28 9.93 -18.45
CA PHE A 357 -21.21 8.48 -18.25
C PHE A 357 -20.44 8.13 -16.95
N THR A 358 -19.26 8.70 -16.77
CA THR A 358 -18.39 8.48 -15.60
C THR A 358 -19.07 8.94 -14.31
N ALA A 359 -19.82 10.03 -14.32
CA ALA A 359 -20.54 10.53 -13.15
C ALA A 359 -21.59 9.52 -12.65
N THR A 360 -22.30 8.84 -13.57
CA THR A 360 -23.24 7.78 -13.22
C THR A 360 -22.51 6.55 -12.69
N ALA A 361 -21.44 6.13 -13.36
CA ALA A 361 -20.62 5.00 -12.95
C ALA A 361 -19.94 5.26 -11.57
N LEU A 362 -19.48 6.49 -11.28
CA LEU A 362 -18.91 6.88 -9.99
C LEU A 362 -19.91 6.71 -8.85
N ARG A 363 -21.16 7.13 -9.03
CA ARG A 363 -22.20 6.98 -8.00
C ARG A 363 -22.45 5.53 -7.66
N ILE A 364 -22.43 4.64 -8.67
CA ILE A 364 -22.62 3.21 -8.47
C ILE A 364 -21.39 2.60 -7.82
N TYR A 365 -20.23 2.76 -8.43
CA TYR A 365 -18.97 2.14 -8.01
C TYR A 365 -18.55 2.56 -6.60
N CYS A 366 -18.71 3.84 -6.27
CA CYS A 366 -18.39 4.40 -4.96
C CYS A 366 -19.55 4.34 -3.95
N GLY A 367 -20.66 3.67 -4.28
CA GLY A 367 -21.89 3.68 -3.47
C GLY A 367 -21.73 3.26 -2.02
N VAL A 368 -20.78 2.39 -1.72
CA VAL A 368 -20.56 1.79 -0.39
C VAL A 368 -19.28 2.29 0.30
N ILE A 369 -18.56 3.25 -0.29
CA ILE A 369 -17.34 3.81 0.32
C ILE A 369 -17.58 4.34 1.73
N CYS A 370 -18.78 4.86 2.03
CA CYS A 370 -19.12 5.42 3.34
C CYS A 370 -18.86 4.47 4.52
N ILE A 371 -18.98 3.15 4.32
CA ILE A 371 -18.72 2.15 5.35
C ILE A 371 -17.34 1.48 5.21
N PHE A 372 -16.59 1.78 4.14
CA PHE A 372 -15.31 1.14 3.87
C PHE A 372 -14.24 1.42 4.93
N GLY A 373 -14.39 2.52 5.69
CA GLY A 373 -13.57 2.81 6.87
C GLY A 373 -13.55 1.67 7.90
N ILE A 374 -14.62 0.87 8.00
CA ILE A 374 -14.66 -0.32 8.87
C ILE A 374 -13.65 -1.36 8.38
N GLN A 375 -13.64 -1.62 7.07
CA GLN A 375 -12.71 -2.57 6.45
C GLN A 375 -11.25 -2.21 6.76
N ILE A 376 -10.88 -0.95 6.53
CA ILE A 376 -9.52 -0.45 6.76
C ILE A 376 -9.14 -0.54 8.25
N ALA A 377 -10.00 -0.10 9.15
CA ALA A 377 -9.73 -0.12 10.58
C ALA A 377 -9.58 -1.55 11.14
N CYS A 378 -10.46 -2.47 10.74
CA CYS A 378 -10.41 -3.87 11.16
C CYS A 378 -9.19 -4.59 10.59
N GLN A 379 -8.93 -4.43 9.29
CA GLN A 379 -7.78 -5.05 8.62
C GLN A 379 -6.46 -4.59 9.25
N MET A 380 -6.28 -3.27 9.42
CA MET A 380 -5.08 -2.72 10.05
C MET A 380 -4.93 -3.22 11.49
N THR A 381 -6.02 -3.35 12.23
CA THR A 381 -5.95 -3.86 13.61
C THR A 381 -5.57 -5.33 13.65
N PHE A 382 -6.08 -6.18 12.74
CA PHE A 382 -5.65 -7.59 12.63
C PHE A 382 -4.15 -7.69 12.37
N VAL A 383 -3.64 -6.89 11.45
CA VAL A 383 -2.19 -6.82 11.15
C VAL A 383 -1.42 -6.35 12.38
N SER A 384 -1.89 -5.29 13.05
CA SER A 384 -1.21 -4.68 14.20
C SER A 384 -1.13 -5.60 15.43
N ILE A 385 -2.14 -6.43 15.67
CA ILE A 385 -2.14 -7.42 16.76
C ILE A 385 -1.49 -8.76 16.37
N GLY A 386 -1.00 -8.88 15.14
CA GLY A 386 -0.30 -10.07 14.65
C GLY A 386 -1.22 -11.24 14.30
N ASN A 387 -2.51 -11.01 14.05
CA ASN A 387 -3.47 -12.05 13.67
C ASN A 387 -3.45 -12.30 12.15
N ALA A 388 -2.42 -13.05 11.70
CA ALA A 388 -2.23 -13.38 10.30
C ALA A 388 -3.42 -14.15 9.67
N PRO A 389 -4.00 -15.21 10.29
CA PRO A 389 -5.09 -15.95 9.66
C PRO A 389 -6.30 -15.08 9.33
N CYS A 390 -6.73 -14.24 10.27
CA CYS A 390 -7.88 -13.36 10.05
C CYS A 390 -7.60 -12.31 8.96
N SER A 391 -6.38 -11.76 8.96
CA SER A 391 -5.96 -10.78 7.96
C SER A 391 -5.98 -11.38 6.54
N ILE A 392 -5.46 -12.60 6.37
CA ILE A 392 -5.45 -13.34 5.09
C ILE A 392 -6.86 -13.69 4.64
N ILE A 393 -7.69 -14.23 5.54
CA ILE A 393 -9.09 -14.59 5.23
C ILE A 393 -9.85 -13.37 4.70
N VAL A 394 -9.74 -12.23 5.38
CA VAL A 394 -10.39 -10.98 4.97
C VAL A 394 -9.94 -10.54 3.57
N ALA A 395 -8.63 -10.62 3.29
CA ALA A 395 -8.08 -10.27 1.98
C ALA A 395 -8.58 -11.20 0.86
N ILE A 396 -8.55 -12.52 1.09
CA ILE A 396 -9.00 -13.52 0.11
C ILE A 396 -10.50 -13.42 -0.14
N VAL A 397 -11.30 -13.34 0.92
CA VAL A 397 -12.77 -13.26 0.80
C VAL A 397 -13.16 -12.04 -0.04
N ARG A 398 -12.61 -10.86 0.25
CA ARG A 398 -12.97 -9.64 -0.49
C ARG A 398 -12.58 -9.72 -1.96
N LYS A 399 -11.34 -10.11 -2.29
CA LYS A 399 -10.79 -10.01 -3.64
C LYS A 399 -11.12 -11.20 -4.52
N PHE A 400 -10.95 -12.41 -4.02
CA PHE A 400 -11.09 -13.63 -4.83
C PHE A 400 -12.44 -14.30 -4.70
N VAL A 401 -13.03 -14.31 -3.49
CA VAL A 401 -14.32 -15.00 -3.28
C VAL A 401 -15.50 -14.12 -3.68
N LEU A 402 -15.43 -12.83 -3.43
CA LEU A 402 -16.53 -11.89 -3.69
C LEU A 402 -16.31 -11.13 -5.00
N LEU A 403 -15.29 -10.27 -5.06
CA LEU A 403 -15.15 -9.32 -6.16
C LEU A 403 -14.96 -10.00 -7.52
N LEU A 404 -14.03 -10.92 -7.62
CA LEU A 404 -13.70 -11.57 -8.89
C LEU A 404 -14.91 -12.28 -9.52
N PRO A 405 -15.68 -13.12 -8.80
CA PRO A 405 -16.89 -13.72 -9.38
C PRO A 405 -18.00 -12.70 -9.69
N LEU A 406 -18.17 -11.67 -8.83
CA LEU A 406 -19.21 -10.67 -9.02
C LEU A 406 -19.01 -9.83 -10.28
N ILE A 407 -17.78 -9.59 -10.73
CA ILE A 407 -17.49 -8.92 -12.01
C ILE A 407 -18.19 -9.62 -13.18
N TYR A 408 -18.33 -10.94 -13.13
CA TYR A 408 -18.98 -11.74 -14.19
C TYR A 408 -20.44 -12.06 -13.90
N ILE A 409 -20.86 -12.13 -12.64
CA ILE A 409 -22.24 -12.47 -12.23
C ILE A 409 -23.15 -11.24 -12.32
N MET A 410 -22.72 -10.08 -11.83
CA MET A 410 -23.56 -8.88 -11.76
C MET A 410 -24.11 -8.42 -13.13
N PRO A 411 -23.33 -8.47 -14.24
CA PRO A 411 -23.84 -8.15 -15.57
C PRO A 411 -24.94 -9.10 -16.06
N GLN A 412 -25.09 -10.27 -15.45
CA GLN A 412 -26.18 -11.21 -15.81
C GLN A 412 -27.47 -10.90 -15.02
N LEU A 413 -27.36 -10.21 -13.89
CA LEU A 413 -28.48 -9.92 -12.99
C LEU A 413 -29.09 -8.54 -13.24
N ILE A 414 -28.33 -7.61 -13.81
CA ILE A 414 -28.72 -6.20 -14.02
C ILE A 414 -29.01 -5.99 -15.51
N ALA A 415 -30.13 -5.30 -15.82
CA ALA A 415 -30.54 -5.04 -17.19
C ALA A 415 -29.50 -4.27 -18.00
N ASP A 416 -28.92 -3.21 -17.42
CA ASP A 416 -27.75 -2.54 -17.99
C ASP A 416 -26.47 -3.30 -17.56
N LYS A 417 -25.98 -4.12 -18.47
CA LYS A 417 -24.84 -5.00 -18.24
C LYS A 417 -23.56 -4.22 -17.91
N THR A 418 -23.38 -3.04 -18.50
CA THR A 418 -22.22 -2.19 -18.25
C THR A 418 -22.25 -1.64 -16.82
N MET A 419 -23.40 -1.11 -16.39
CA MET A 419 -23.59 -0.67 -15.00
C MET A 419 -23.55 -1.86 -14.03
N GLY A 420 -23.96 -3.05 -14.48
CA GLY A 420 -23.81 -4.31 -13.74
C GLY A 420 -22.37 -4.62 -13.38
N VAL A 421 -21.41 -4.43 -14.31
CA VAL A 421 -19.98 -4.62 -14.01
C VAL A 421 -19.51 -3.66 -12.91
N TYR A 422 -19.87 -2.38 -12.98
CA TYR A 422 -19.50 -1.41 -11.92
C TYR A 422 -20.15 -1.72 -10.57
N THR A 423 -21.33 -2.35 -10.57
CA THR A 423 -22.03 -2.73 -9.32
C THR A 423 -21.33 -3.88 -8.58
N ALA A 424 -20.43 -4.62 -9.24
CA ALA A 424 -19.66 -5.68 -8.60
C ALA A 424 -18.84 -5.20 -7.39
N GLU A 425 -18.20 -4.02 -7.49
CA GLU A 425 -17.36 -3.47 -6.39
C GLU A 425 -18.19 -3.13 -5.14
N PRO A 426 -19.26 -2.30 -5.21
CA PRO A 426 -20.04 -1.98 -4.00
C PRO A 426 -20.74 -3.20 -3.40
N VAL A 427 -21.19 -4.17 -4.18
CA VAL A 427 -21.79 -5.40 -3.64
C VAL A 427 -20.73 -6.24 -2.93
N ALA A 428 -19.54 -6.42 -3.54
CA ALA A 428 -18.42 -7.10 -2.91
C ALA A 428 -18.01 -6.42 -1.61
N ASP A 429 -17.90 -5.09 -1.61
CA ASP A 429 -17.48 -4.31 -0.46
C ASP A 429 -18.51 -4.37 0.68
N LEU A 430 -19.81 -4.28 0.38
CA LEU A 430 -20.86 -4.40 1.39
C LEU A 430 -20.79 -5.74 2.13
N ILE A 431 -20.67 -6.84 1.36
CA ILE A 431 -20.57 -8.19 1.93
C ILE A 431 -19.25 -8.36 2.69
N ALA A 432 -18.13 -7.90 2.11
CA ALA A 432 -16.81 -8.00 2.72
C ALA A 432 -16.70 -7.19 4.03
N VAL A 433 -17.23 -5.95 4.05
CA VAL A 433 -17.25 -5.11 5.27
C VAL A 433 -18.08 -5.76 6.36
N THR A 434 -19.26 -6.29 6.01
CA THR A 434 -20.13 -6.99 6.97
C THR A 434 -19.45 -8.23 7.53
N PHE A 435 -18.88 -9.08 6.67
CA PHE A 435 -18.10 -10.25 7.07
C PHE A 435 -16.93 -9.88 7.97
N THR A 436 -16.16 -8.87 7.57
CA THR A 436 -15.00 -8.38 8.35
C THR A 436 -15.40 -7.86 9.71
N ALA A 437 -16.50 -7.09 9.82
CA ALA A 437 -17.00 -6.56 11.09
C ALA A 437 -17.41 -7.68 12.04
N ILE A 438 -18.10 -8.71 11.54
CA ILE A 438 -18.50 -9.87 12.34
C ILE A 438 -17.26 -10.64 12.81
N LEU A 439 -16.37 -11.02 11.89
CA LEU A 439 -15.14 -11.74 12.21
C LEU A 439 -14.29 -10.96 13.22
N PHE A 440 -14.17 -9.64 13.01
CA PHE A 440 -13.40 -8.76 13.88
C PHE A 440 -13.96 -8.72 15.29
N THR A 441 -15.27 -8.56 15.44
CA THR A 441 -15.92 -8.51 16.76
C THR A 441 -15.65 -9.75 17.58
N VAL A 442 -15.67 -10.92 16.97
CA VAL A 442 -15.40 -12.21 17.62
C VAL A 442 -13.92 -12.36 17.96
N GLN A 443 -13.05 -12.19 16.95
CA GLN A 443 -11.62 -12.48 17.09
C GLN A 443 -10.87 -11.43 17.91
N PHE A 444 -11.27 -10.17 17.82
CA PHE A 444 -10.68 -9.09 18.62
C PHE A 444 -10.96 -9.26 20.11
N LYS A 445 -12.21 -9.60 20.48
CA LYS A 445 -12.55 -9.94 21.87
C LYS A 445 -11.73 -11.12 22.39
N LYS A 446 -11.56 -12.17 21.57
CA LYS A 446 -10.76 -13.34 21.92
C LYS A 446 -9.28 -12.98 22.13
N ALA A 447 -8.70 -12.19 21.22
CA ALA A 447 -7.31 -11.75 21.31
C ALA A 447 -7.04 -10.92 22.56
N LEU A 448 -7.93 -9.97 22.89
CA LEU A 448 -7.81 -9.15 24.08
C LEU A 448 -7.97 -9.96 25.37
N LYS A 449 -8.90 -10.92 25.41
CA LYS A 449 -9.08 -11.80 26.56
C LYS A 449 -7.85 -12.67 26.81
N SER A 450 -7.25 -13.24 25.76
CA SER A 450 -6.01 -14.01 25.86
C SER A 450 -4.87 -13.17 26.43
N SER A 451 -4.68 -11.95 25.94
CA SER A 451 -3.66 -11.01 26.43
C SER A 451 -3.88 -10.63 27.91
N THR A 452 -5.13 -10.48 28.35
CA THR A 452 -5.44 -10.17 29.75
C THR A 452 -5.13 -11.36 30.67
N ILE A 453 -5.44 -12.59 30.25
CA ILE A 453 -5.16 -13.82 31.02
C ILE A 453 -3.65 -14.05 31.17
N GLU A 454 -2.86 -13.81 30.09
CA GLU A 454 -1.40 -13.88 30.16
C GLU A 454 -0.82 -12.85 31.14
N ASN A 455 -1.38 -11.63 31.17
CA ASN A 455 -0.94 -10.59 32.11
C ASN A 455 -1.18 -10.98 33.56
N LEU A 456 -2.35 -11.57 33.87
CA LEU A 456 -2.68 -12.03 35.22
C LEU A 456 -1.78 -13.16 35.70
N LYS A 457 -1.38 -14.08 34.82
CA LYS A 457 -0.46 -15.18 35.16
C LYS A 457 0.96 -14.70 35.48
N GLU A 458 1.45 -13.68 34.78
CA GLU A 458 2.80 -13.10 35.02
C GLU A 458 2.84 -12.25 36.28
N THR A 459 1.73 -11.64 36.68
CA THR A 459 1.65 -10.83 37.92
C THR A 459 1.50 -11.70 39.18
N THR A 460 1.16 -12.99 39.01
CA THR A 460 0.99 -13.97 40.12
C THR A 460 2.20 -14.89 40.31
N GLN A 461 3.21 -14.77 39.48
CA GLN A 461 4.53 -15.38 39.62
C GLN A 461 5.56 -14.35 40.11
#